data_f0ebbf8f558e6a6977eb34f172b990f3
#
_entry.id   f0ebbf8f558e6a6977eb34f172b990f3
#
_cell.length_a   1.000
_cell.length_b   1.000
_cell.length_c   1.000
_cell.angle_alpha   90.00
_cell.angle_beta   90.00
_cell.angle_gamma   90.00
#
_symmetry.space_group_name_H-M   'P 1'
#
loop_
_entity.id
_entity.type
_entity.pdbx_description
1 polymer ?
#
loop_
_entity_poly.entity_id
_entity_poly.type
_entity_poly.pdbx_seq_one_letter_code
_entity_poly.pdbx_strand_id
1 'polypeptide(L)'
;MDKNNILQFEPDDASKTGMNGKQVFFTKRINGKVTRNKEIESDSRYISENEVNKDKNNDELFIELKNVKIKPEPNPQSRQNPNRINNNTNLKKNNRNNKRKSIKSRIISKLIIIIILAVGVGIFAVVSPLFNIEEIKVIGNDKIDTSTIISLSGIINGKNIFQISKNKVINAIKENPYINNVGIKRKLPRTLEINVQERTVAYQIKVINSYVLVDFQGYILEVSSKAAKVPQIEGFKTNQDTLLNGHRLSNEDIESLRTVLRIMETAKNSGVANSISKITITDNEFVLELKKENKIAYLGNATDLTSRMDYIKIILDSEKGNTGKIFVNGDINNGFKPYFREEKNEGSNAK
;
A
#
# COMPACT_ATOMS: atom_id res chain seq x y z
N MET A 1 11.94 5.82 15.18
CA MET A 1 12.88 5.98 14.06
C MET A 1 13.29 4.59 13.62
N ASP A 2 12.57 4.02 12.68
CA ASP A 2 13.00 2.80 12.00
C ASP A 2 12.85 3.03 10.51
N LYS A 3 14.00 3.26 9.91
CA LYS A 3 14.21 3.32 8.46
C LYS A 3 14.32 1.89 7.94
N ASN A 4 13.78 1.67 6.75
CA ASN A 4 14.06 0.58 5.81
C ASN A 4 13.15 -0.65 5.87
N ASN A 5 12.06 -0.54 5.13
CA ASN A 5 11.51 -1.67 4.38
C ASN A 5 11.22 -1.19 2.96
N ILE A 6 12.27 -1.00 2.18
CA ILE A 6 12.18 -0.81 0.73
C ILE A 6 12.57 -2.16 0.12
N LEU A 7 11.61 -2.82 -0.50
CA LEU A 7 11.86 -3.97 -1.37
C LEU A 7 12.47 -3.42 -2.67
N GLN A 8 13.79 -3.48 -2.78
CA GLN A 8 14.49 -3.32 -4.05
C GLN A 8 14.60 -4.68 -4.73
N PHE A 9 13.98 -4.81 -5.88
CA PHE A 9 14.22 -5.89 -6.83
C PHE A 9 15.32 -5.41 -7.79
N GLU A 10 16.53 -5.93 -7.64
CA GLU A 10 17.55 -5.85 -8.67
C GLU A 10 17.46 -7.11 -9.53
N PRO A 11 17.36 -6.98 -10.87
CA PRO A 11 17.50 -8.12 -11.75
C PRO A 11 18.99 -8.49 -11.85
N ASP A 12 19.33 -9.72 -11.45
CA ASP A 12 20.64 -10.28 -11.68
C ASP A 12 20.95 -10.39 -13.18
N ASP A 13 22.11 -9.90 -13.52
CA ASP A 13 22.72 -9.83 -14.85
C ASP A 13 22.86 -11.25 -15.45
N ALA A 14 21.89 -11.67 -16.25
CA ALA A 14 21.89 -12.94 -16.96
C ALA A 14 22.44 -12.80 -18.38
N SER A 15 23.64 -12.23 -18.51
CA SER A 15 24.37 -12.24 -19.78
C SER A 15 25.70 -12.95 -19.63
N LYS A 16 25.70 -14.25 -19.49
CA LYS A 16 26.79 -15.16 -19.88
C LYS A 16 26.43 -16.58 -19.43
N THR A 17 25.80 -17.35 -20.28
CA THR A 17 26.21 -18.73 -20.55
C THR A 17 25.20 -19.40 -21.49
N GLY A 18 25.74 -20.14 -22.42
CA GLY A 18 25.01 -20.87 -23.43
C GLY A 18 24.10 -21.96 -22.90
N MET A 19 23.16 -22.31 -23.74
CA MET A 19 22.25 -23.47 -23.74
C MET A 19 22.49 -24.51 -22.64
N ASN A 20 21.54 -24.56 -21.74
CA ASN A 20 20.90 -25.70 -21.10
C ASN A 20 20.59 -25.43 -19.61
N GLY A 21 19.30 -25.46 -19.28
CA GLY A 21 18.82 -25.53 -17.91
C GLY A 21 18.75 -24.20 -17.16
N LYS A 22 17.64 -23.48 -17.29
CA LYS A 22 17.34 -22.33 -16.43
C LYS A 22 17.07 -22.81 -15.00
N GLN A 23 18.01 -22.56 -14.11
CA GLN A 23 17.76 -22.63 -12.67
C GLN A 23 17.31 -21.22 -12.22
N VAL A 24 16.14 -21.15 -11.63
CA VAL A 24 15.63 -19.90 -11.03
C VAL A 24 15.87 -19.98 -9.52
N PHE A 25 16.74 -19.12 -9.00
CA PHE A 25 16.99 -19.02 -7.56
C PHE A 25 16.20 -17.84 -6.98
N PHE A 26 15.44 -18.10 -5.94
CA PHE A 26 14.80 -17.07 -5.14
C PHE A 26 15.59 -16.86 -3.85
N THR A 27 16.11 -15.65 -3.65
CA THR A 27 16.75 -15.27 -2.39
C THR A 27 15.84 -14.33 -1.59
N LYS A 28 15.53 -14.69 -0.36
CA LYS A 28 14.81 -13.84 0.59
C LYS A 28 15.80 -13.29 1.62
N ARG A 29 15.95 -11.97 1.69
CA ARG A 29 16.73 -11.31 2.76
C ARG A 29 15.83 -10.98 3.94
N ILE A 30 16.13 -11.52 5.11
CA ILE A 30 15.52 -11.15 6.38
C ILE A 30 16.67 -10.83 7.34
N ASN A 31 16.68 -9.61 7.91
CA ASN A 31 17.68 -9.17 8.90
C ASN A 31 19.14 -9.34 8.50
N GLY A 32 19.49 -9.00 7.25
CA GLY A 32 20.89 -8.98 6.81
C GLY A 32 21.56 -10.33 6.60
N LYS A 33 20.86 -11.46 6.80
CA LYS A 33 21.37 -12.82 6.51
C LYS A 33 20.72 -13.37 5.26
N VAL A 34 21.57 -13.93 4.37
CA VAL A 34 21.15 -14.63 3.15
C VAL A 34 21.06 -16.11 3.47
N THR A 35 19.87 -16.69 3.42
CA THR A 35 19.67 -18.14 3.50
C THR A 35 19.44 -18.71 2.11
N ARG A 36 20.27 -19.67 1.71
CA ARG A 36 20.13 -20.45 0.48
C ARG A 36 19.38 -21.74 0.80
N ASN A 37 18.21 -21.93 0.25
CA ASN A 37 17.56 -23.25 0.30
C ASN A 37 18.09 -24.10 -0.86
N LYS A 38 18.62 -25.28 -0.51
CA LYS A 38 19.11 -26.26 -1.46
C LYS A 38 17.91 -27.05 -1.99
N GLU A 39 17.74 -27.06 -3.28
CA GLU A 39 16.65 -27.70 -3.98
C GLU A 39 16.86 -29.18 -4.17
N ILE A 40 15.76 -29.92 -4.20
CA ILE A 40 15.72 -31.35 -4.47
C ILE A 40 15.90 -31.51 -5.99
N GLU A 41 16.97 -32.21 -6.38
CA GLU A 41 17.23 -32.63 -7.76
C GLU A 41 16.11 -33.58 -8.21
N SER A 42 15.21 -33.13 -9.06
CA SER A 42 14.28 -34.02 -9.76
C SER A 42 14.93 -34.52 -11.04
N ASP A 43 15.11 -35.83 -11.13
CA ASP A 43 15.61 -36.53 -12.29
C ASP A 43 14.73 -36.29 -13.53
N SER A 44 15.28 -35.62 -14.53
CA SER A 44 14.58 -35.16 -15.73
C SER A 44 14.47 -36.21 -16.84
N ARG A 45 14.17 -37.45 -16.51
CA ARG A 45 13.96 -38.52 -17.49
C ARG A 45 12.52 -39.04 -17.42
N TYR A 46 11.62 -38.52 -18.11
CA TYR A 46 10.24 -38.91 -18.44
C TYR A 46 9.24 -37.76 -18.23
N ILE A 47 9.23 -36.81 -19.15
CA ILE A 47 8.02 -36.12 -19.52
C ILE A 47 7.88 -36.26 -21.04
N SER A 48 7.02 -37.18 -21.48
CA SER A 48 6.55 -37.22 -22.85
C SER A 48 5.54 -36.11 -23.05
N GLU A 49 5.77 -35.35 -24.10
CA GLU A 49 4.81 -34.38 -24.64
C GLU A 49 3.48 -35.09 -24.93
N ASN A 50 2.43 -34.73 -24.17
CA ASN A 50 1.07 -34.74 -24.70
C ASN A 50 0.12 -34.08 -23.69
N GLU A 51 -0.65 -33.13 -24.23
CA GLU A 51 -1.85 -32.50 -23.67
C GLU A 51 -1.65 -31.31 -22.75
N VAL A 52 -1.30 -30.17 -23.40
CA VAL A 52 -1.68 -28.86 -22.92
C VAL A 52 -3.04 -28.51 -23.49
N ASN A 53 -4.10 -28.68 -22.72
CA ASN A 53 -5.40 -28.12 -23.03
C ASN A 53 -5.42 -26.65 -22.59
N LYS A 54 -5.56 -25.81 -23.59
CA LYS A 54 -5.66 -24.35 -23.42
C LYS A 54 -7.12 -23.98 -23.25
N ASP A 55 -7.59 -23.88 -22.03
CA ASP A 55 -8.82 -23.14 -21.74
C ASP A 55 -8.46 -21.72 -21.34
N LYS A 56 -8.97 -20.79 -22.15
CA LYS A 56 -8.89 -19.35 -21.92
C LYS A 56 -9.88 -18.99 -20.79
N ASN A 57 -9.36 -18.59 -19.67
CA ASN A 57 -9.81 -17.58 -18.68
C ASN A 57 -9.48 -18.05 -17.26
N ASN A 58 -8.58 -17.31 -16.69
CA ASN A 58 -8.16 -17.18 -15.29
C ASN A 58 -6.69 -17.55 -15.03
N ASP A 59 -5.97 -16.55 -14.59
CA ASP A 59 -4.55 -16.55 -14.22
C ASP A 59 -4.32 -17.27 -12.89
N GLU A 60 -4.48 -18.59 -12.85
CA GLU A 60 -3.89 -19.43 -11.79
C GLU A 60 -3.66 -20.83 -12.31
N LEU A 61 -2.38 -21.18 -12.46
CA LEU A 61 -1.94 -22.51 -12.89
C LEU A 61 -1.87 -23.44 -11.66
N PHE A 62 -2.93 -24.23 -11.43
CA PHE A 62 -2.90 -25.33 -10.46
C PHE A 62 -2.41 -26.61 -11.13
N ILE A 63 -1.28 -27.16 -10.68
CA ILE A 63 -0.81 -28.48 -11.07
C ILE A 63 -1.34 -29.50 -10.05
N GLU A 64 -2.33 -30.29 -10.45
CA GLU A 64 -2.86 -31.41 -9.66
C GLU A 64 -2.02 -32.66 -9.92
N LEU A 65 -1.27 -33.08 -8.92
CA LEU A 65 -0.52 -34.35 -8.95
C LEU A 65 -1.45 -35.52 -8.60
N LYS A 66 -1.88 -36.27 -9.61
CA LYS A 66 -2.58 -37.55 -9.41
C LYS A 66 -1.63 -38.61 -8.86
N ASN A 67 -2.02 -39.25 -7.75
CA ASN A 67 -1.37 -40.37 -7.13
C ASN A 67 -1.26 -41.59 -8.08
N VAL A 68 -0.08 -41.87 -8.53
CA VAL A 68 0.22 -43.14 -9.27
C VAL A 68 0.55 -44.24 -8.27
N LYS A 69 -0.31 -45.23 -8.16
CA LYS A 69 -0.04 -46.46 -7.44
C LYS A 69 0.93 -47.34 -8.27
N ILE A 70 2.14 -47.47 -7.77
CA ILE A 70 3.12 -48.41 -8.33
C ILE A 70 2.80 -49.80 -7.76
N LYS A 71 2.49 -50.77 -8.63
CA LYS A 71 2.42 -52.20 -8.31
C LYS A 71 3.85 -52.77 -8.30
N PRO A 72 4.23 -53.52 -7.29
CA PRO A 72 5.51 -54.22 -7.33
C PRO A 72 5.44 -55.49 -8.20
N GLU A 73 6.44 -55.64 -9.07
CA GLU A 73 6.67 -56.86 -9.85
C GLU A 73 7.17 -58.01 -9.01
N PRO A 74 6.86 -59.26 -9.38
CA PRO A 74 7.26 -60.45 -8.60
C PRO A 74 8.67 -60.91 -8.96
N ASN A 75 9.45 -61.22 -7.92
CA ASN A 75 10.78 -61.79 -8.02
C ASN A 75 10.72 -63.29 -8.25
N PRO A 76 11.48 -63.88 -9.19
CA PRO A 76 11.44 -65.32 -9.48
C PRO A 76 12.36 -66.15 -8.61
N GLN A 77 11.79 -67.22 -8.10
CA GLN A 77 12.40 -68.53 -7.82
C GLN A 77 13.55 -68.62 -6.82
N SER A 78 13.27 -69.29 -5.71
CA SER A 78 14.20 -70.17 -5.05
C SER A 78 13.52 -71.51 -4.66
N ARG A 79 14.20 -72.57 -5.01
CA ARG A 79 13.83 -73.97 -5.08
C ARG A 79 13.38 -74.55 -3.74
N GLN A 80 12.44 -75.47 -3.83
CA GLN A 80 11.98 -76.40 -2.81
C GLN A 80 13.11 -77.34 -2.33
N ASN A 81 13.12 -77.67 -1.04
CA ASN A 81 13.59 -78.91 -0.56
C ASN A 81 12.72 -79.40 0.62
N PRO A 82 12.22 -80.64 0.57
CA PRO A 82 11.29 -81.20 1.56
C PRO A 82 11.97 -81.91 2.69
N ASN A 83 11.27 -82.01 3.80
CA ASN A 83 11.53 -82.88 4.98
C ASN A 83 12.17 -82.20 6.18
N ARG A 84 11.35 -81.97 7.18
CA ARG A 84 11.52 -82.55 8.53
C ARG A 84 10.44 -82.10 9.53
N ILE A 85 9.57 -83.04 9.87
CA ILE A 85 9.23 -83.56 11.21
C ILE A 85 8.86 -82.53 12.30
N ASN A 86 7.60 -82.65 12.72
CA ASN A 86 6.98 -82.18 13.95
C ASN A 86 7.87 -82.08 15.17
N ASN A 87 7.83 -81.02 15.90
CA ASN A 87 7.82 -81.03 17.37
C ASN A 87 7.05 -79.83 17.94
N ASN A 88 5.98 -80.15 18.64
CA ASN A 88 5.24 -79.31 19.51
C ASN A 88 6.14 -78.66 20.58
N THR A 89 6.28 -77.35 20.55
CA THR A 89 6.59 -76.57 21.76
C THR A 89 5.76 -75.35 21.82
N ASN A 90 4.85 -75.31 22.79
CA ASN A 90 4.08 -74.13 23.23
C ASN A 90 5.07 -72.99 23.60
N LEU A 91 5.30 -72.07 22.72
CA LEU A 91 5.97 -70.83 23.05
C LEU A 91 4.91 -69.72 23.22
N LYS A 92 4.79 -69.32 24.49
CA LYS A 92 4.05 -68.12 24.93
C LYS A 92 4.35 -66.94 23.97
N LYS A 93 3.35 -66.53 23.19
CA LYS A 93 3.37 -65.31 22.41
C LYS A 93 3.50 -64.14 23.37
N ASN A 94 4.73 -63.63 23.52
CA ASN A 94 5.03 -62.46 24.32
C ASN A 94 4.35 -61.22 23.68
N ASN A 95 3.29 -60.79 24.30
CA ASN A 95 2.44 -59.64 23.89
C ASN A 95 3.19 -58.31 24.19
N ARG A 96 4.32 -58.06 23.50
CA ARG A 96 5.11 -56.80 23.67
C ARG A 96 4.61 -55.64 22.88
N ASN A 97 3.58 -55.78 22.01
CA ASN A 97 3.12 -54.73 21.12
C ASN A 97 2.02 -53.81 21.69
N ASN A 98 1.46 -54.12 22.86
CA ASN A 98 0.33 -53.34 23.42
C ASN A 98 0.76 -52.10 24.23
N LYS A 99 2.02 -52.01 24.67
CA LYS A 99 2.46 -50.82 25.44
C LYS A 99 2.69 -49.56 24.60
N ARG A 100 3.13 -49.71 23.34
CA ARG A 100 3.36 -48.55 22.47
C ARG A 100 2.08 -47.89 21.94
N LYS A 101 1.01 -48.64 21.75
CA LYS A 101 -0.32 -48.09 21.38
C LYS A 101 -0.94 -47.27 22.51
N SER A 102 -0.73 -47.64 23.76
CA SER A 102 -1.31 -46.97 24.92
C SER A 102 -0.71 -45.56 25.17
N ILE A 103 0.55 -45.34 24.85
CA ILE A 103 1.21 -44.04 25.05
C ILE A 103 0.74 -43.03 23.98
N LYS A 104 0.67 -43.46 22.70
CA LYS A 104 0.14 -42.59 21.62
C LYS A 104 -1.33 -42.26 21.85
N SER A 105 -2.14 -43.22 22.29
CA SER A 105 -3.56 -43.00 22.64
C SER A 105 -3.73 -42.00 23.78
N ARG A 106 -2.90 -42.06 24.83
CA ARG A 106 -2.94 -41.09 25.95
C ARG A 106 -2.49 -39.71 25.56
N ILE A 107 -1.57 -39.55 24.61
CA ILE A 107 -1.15 -38.25 24.09
C ILE A 107 -2.29 -37.64 23.23
N ILE A 108 -2.87 -38.47 22.35
CA ILE A 108 -4.01 -38.02 21.50
C ILE A 108 -5.20 -37.62 22.35
N SER A 109 -5.55 -38.38 23.39
CA SER A 109 -6.68 -38.01 24.28
C SER A 109 -6.41 -36.72 25.03
N LYS A 110 -5.18 -36.45 25.48
CA LYS A 110 -4.82 -35.13 26.09
C LYS A 110 -4.93 -34.00 25.11
N LEU A 111 -4.50 -34.18 23.85
CA LEU A 111 -4.64 -33.17 22.80
C LEU A 111 -6.11 -32.86 22.50
N ILE A 112 -6.97 -33.89 22.42
CA ILE A 112 -8.42 -33.71 22.23
C ILE A 112 -9.03 -32.92 23.38
N ILE A 113 -8.68 -33.22 24.63
CA ILE A 113 -9.15 -32.47 25.80
C ILE A 113 -8.71 -31.02 25.75
N ILE A 114 -7.46 -30.74 25.37
CA ILE A 114 -6.94 -29.37 25.22
C ILE A 114 -7.73 -28.61 24.12
N ILE A 115 -8.01 -29.28 23.01
CA ILE A 115 -8.80 -28.70 21.91
C ILE A 115 -10.21 -28.38 22.37
N ILE A 116 -10.89 -29.31 23.07
CA ILE A 116 -12.23 -29.10 23.61
C ILE A 116 -12.25 -27.94 24.60
N LEU A 117 -11.25 -27.86 25.48
CA LEU A 117 -11.11 -26.76 26.43
C LEU A 117 -10.90 -25.41 25.69
N ALA A 118 -10.02 -25.38 24.68
CA ALA A 118 -9.76 -24.19 23.88
C ALA A 118 -11.01 -23.72 23.13
N VAL A 119 -11.79 -24.64 22.56
CA VAL A 119 -13.09 -24.34 21.91
C VAL A 119 -14.08 -23.79 22.94
N GLY A 120 -14.17 -24.40 24.14
CA GLY A 120 -15.03 -23.93 25.24
C GLY A 120 -14.68 -22.50 25.67
N VAL A 121 -13.40 -22.21 25.85
CA VAL A 121 -12.91 -20.84 26.15
C VAL A 121 -13.23 -19.86 25.01
N GLY A 122 -13.09 -20.29 23.76
CA GLY A 122 -13.44 -19.48 22.58
C GLY A 122 -14.93 -19.14 22.54
N ILE A 123 -15.81 -20.11 22.75
CA ILE A 123 -17.26 -19.90 22.81
C ILE A 123 -17.61 -18.97 23.99
N PHE A 124 -17.03 -19.21 25.16
CA PHE A 124 -17.22 -18.35 26.33
C PHE A 124 -16.83 -16.91 26.03
N ALA A 125 -15.70 -16.67 25.37
CA ALA A 125 -15.27 -15.33 25.04
C ALA A 125 -16.26 -14.60 24.11
N VAL A 126 -16.87 -15.30 23.14
CA VAL A 126 -17.81 -14.71 22.18
C VAL A 126 -19.20 -14.46 22.79
N VAL A 127 -19.61 -15.23 23.77
CA VAL A 127 -20.98 -15.16 24.35
C VAL A 127 -20.98 -14.35 25.66
N SER A 128 -19.86 -14.32 26.39
CA SER A 128 -19.82 -13.70 27.72
C SER A 128 -20.02 -12.18 27.66
N PRO A 129 -20.92 -11.63 28.51
CA PRO A 129 -21.08 -10.17 28.66
C PRO A 129 -19.82 -9.45 29.17
N LEU A 130 -18.85 -10.20 29.73
CA LEU A 130 -17.57 -9.65 30.19
C LEU A 130 -16.81 -8.94 29.08
N PHE A 131 -17.02 -9.35 27.84
CA PHE A 131 -16.36 -8.79 26.67
C PHE A 131 -17.27 -7.86 25.84
N ASN A 132 -18.37 -7.40 26.41
CA ASN A 132 -19.18 -6.38 25.76
C ASN A 132 -18.49 -5.03 25.79
N ILE A 133 -18.54 -4.32 24.65
CA ILE A 133 -17.94 -3.00 24.49
C ILE A 133 -18.66 -1.99 25.36
N GLU A 134 -17.93 -1.37 26.27
CA GLU A 134 -18.38 -0.26 27.08
C GLU A 134 -17.80 1.07 26.61
N GLU A 135 -16.57 1.03 26.08
CA GLU A 135 -15.86 2.21 25.64
C GLU A 135 -15.34 2.04 24.22
N ILE A 136 -15.55 3.07 23.39
CA ILE A 136 -14.93 3.21 22.08
C ILE A 136 -13.99 4.42 22.15
N LYS A 137 -12.69 4.17 22.09
CA LYS A 137 -11.68 5.21 22.13
C LYS A 137 -11.19 5.50 20.72
N VAL A 138 -11.34 6.75 20.26
CA VAL A 138 -10.78 7.21 18.98
C VAL A 138 -9.51 7.99 19.24
N ILE A 139 -8.47 7.74 18.45
CA ILE A 139 -7.19 8.44 18.52
C ILE A 139 -6.70 8.77 17.11
N GLY A 140 -5.95 9.87 16.99
CA GLY A 140 -5.37 10.33 15.72
C GLY A 140 -6.29 11.16 14.86
N ASN A 141 -7.50 11.48 15.33
CA ASN A 141 -8.39 12.46 14.72
C ASN A 141 -8.01 13.89 15.14
N ASP A 142 -8.11 14.81 14.20
CA ASP A 142 -7.83 16.25 14.38
C ASP A 142 -9.03 17.10 13.94
N LYS A 143 -9.50 16.92 12.70
CA LYS A 143 -10.59 17.69 12.10
C LYS A 143 -11.94 16.99 12.20
N ILE A 144 -11.95 15.66 12.24
CA ILE A 144 -13.20 14.89 12.29
C ILE A 144 -13.50 14.58 13.75
N ASP A 145 -14.69 14.95 14.19
CA ASP A 145 -15.13 14.70 15.55
C ASP A 145 -15.15 13.21 15.88
N THR A 146 -14.76 12.87 17.10
CA THR A 146 -14.81 11.51 17.64
C THR A 146 -16.18 10.86 17.48
N SER A 147 -17.25 11.62 17.72
CA SER A 147 -18.65 11.18 17.58
C SER A 147 -18.98 10.76 16.14
N THR A 148 -18.47 11.51 15.16
CA THR A 148 -18.63 11.21 13.73
C THR A 148 -17.95 9.89 13.37
N ILE A 149 -16.72 9.67 13.83
CA ILE A 149 -15.95 8.44 13.56
C ILE A 149 -16.66 7.24 14.20
N ILE A 150 -17.15 7.37 15.44
CA ILE A 150 -17.92 6.32 16.12
C ILE A 150 -19.20 6.00 15.33
N SER A 151 -19.92 7.02 14.88
CA SER A 151 -21.13 6.86 14.06
C SER A 151 -20.84 6.12 12.76
N LEU A 152 -19.81 6.54 12.02
CA LEU A 152 -19.38 5.89 10.78
C LEU A 152 -18.97 4.44 10.99
N SER A 153 -18.39 4.12 12.16
CA SER A 153 -17.97 2.77 12.48
C SER A 153 -19.12 1.75 12.54
N GLY A 154 -20.36 2.20 12.75
CA GLY A 154 -21.54 1.36 12.94
C GLY A 154 -21.46 0.44 14.16
N ILE A 155 -20.57 0.72 15.12
CA ILE A 155 -20.39 -0.07 16.32
C ILE A 155 -21.43 0.37 17.35
N ILE A 156 -22.16 -0.60 17.87
CA ILE A 156 -23.15 -0.39 18.93
C ILE A 156 -22.53 -0.83 20.26
N ASN A 157 -22.60 0.04 21.27
CA ASN A 157 -22.21 -0.31 22.64
C ASN A 157 -23.01 -1.51 23.15
N GLY A 158 -22.39 -2.32 24.01
CA GLY A 158 -22.99 -3.55 24.51
C GLY A 158 -22.79 -4.76 23.58
N LYS A 159 -22.33 -4.60 22.36
CA LYS A 159 -21.98 -5.72 21.48
C LYS A 159 -20.66 -6.35 21.90
N ASN A 160 -20.58 -7.69 21.83
CA ASN A 160 -19.34 -8.39 22.19
C ASN A 160 -18.17 -8.01 21.26
N ILE A 161 -17.02 -7.68 21.84
CA ILE A 161 -15.83 -7.17 21.14
C ILE A 161 -15.27 -8.16 20.11
N PHE A 162 -15.47 -9.48 20.31
CA PHE A 162 -15.00 -10.52 19.38
C PHE A 162 -15.93 -10.69 18.18
N GLN A 163 -17.21 -10.25 18.28
CA GLN A 163 -18.17 -10.29 17.20
C GLN A 163 -18.01 -9.12 16.22
N ILE A 164 -17.21 -8.10 16.55
CA ILE A 164 -16.94 -6.98 15.66
C ILE A 164 -16.00 -7.40 14.52
N SER A 165 -16.47 -7.26 13.30
CA SER A 165 -15.65 -7.43 12.10
C SER A 165 -14.78 -6.19 11.86
N LYS A 166 -13.48 -6.30 12.09
CA LYS A 166 -12.56 -5.17 11.90
C LYS A 166 -12.62 -4.62 10.47
N ASN A 167 -12.67 -5.48 9.46
CA ASN A 167 -12.68 -5.05 8.06
C ASN A 167 -13.95 -4.27 7.69
N LYS A 168 -15.14 -4.71 8.21
CA LYS A 168 -16.38 -3.97 7.99
C LYS A 168 -16.31 -2.57 8.59
N VAL A 169 -15.81 -2.45 9.82
CA VAL A 169 -15.64 -1.17 10.50
C VAL A 169 -14.64 -0.27 9.79
N ILE A 170 -13.48 -0.82 9.38
CA ILE A 170 -12.46 -0.07 8.64
C ILE A 170 -13.03 0.47 7.35
N ASN A 171 -13.74 -0.35 6.57
CA ASN A 171 -14.32 0.06 5.31
C ASN A 171 -15.38 1.14 5.50
N ALA A 172 -16.26 0.99 6.49
CA ALA A 172 -17.30 1.97 6.80
C ALA A 172 -16.71 3.34 7.20
N ILE A 173 -15.67 3.37 8.03
CA ILE A 173 -15.00 4.62 8.39
C ILE A 173 -14.27 5.23 7.17
N LYS A 174 -13.68 4.41 6.29
CA LYS A 174 -12.99 4.84 5.07
C LYS A 174 -13.93 5.37 3.97
N GLU A 175 -15.23 5.22 4.09
CA GLU A 175 -16.20 5.89 3.22
C GLU A 175 -16.11 7.41 3.33
N ASN A 176 -15.62 7.93 4.46
CA ASN A 176 -15.31 9.34 4.58
C ASN A 176 -14.00 9.68 3.83
N PRO A 177 -14.03 10.54 2.79
CA PRO A 177 -12.86 10.88 1.98
C PRO A 177 -11.68 11.47 2.76
N TYR A 178 -11.97 12.11 3.88
CA TYR A 178 -10.95 12.68 4.75
C TYR A 178 -10.20 11.63 5.58
N ILE A 179 -10.57 10.36 5.52
CA ILE A 179 -9.87 9.28 6.23
C ILE A 179 -8.89 8.58 5.29
N ASN A 180 -7.61 8.68 5.62
CA ASN A 180 -6.54 7.98 4.90
C ASN A 180 -6.40 6.53 5.36
N ASN A 181 -6.27 6.32 6.67
CA ASN A 181 -6.07 4.99 7.22
C ASN A 181 -6.81 4.80 8.54
N VAL A 182 -7.20 3.54 8.81
CA VAL A 182 -7.90 3.14 10.03
C VAL A 182 -7.28 1.87 10.59
N GLY A 183 -6.92 1.90 11.85
CA GLY A 183 -6.48 0.73 12.60
C GLY A 183 -7.42 0.43 13.75
N ILE A 184 -7.74 -0.85 13.99
CA ILE A 184 -8.61 -1.26 15.10
C ILE A 184 -7.88 -2.21 16.03
N LYS A 185 -7.81 -1.84 17.32
CA LYS A 185 -7.23 -2.64 18.39
C LYS A 185 -8.28 -2.94 19.43
N ARG A 186 -8.36 -4.22 19.84
CA ARG A 186 -9.17 -4.65 20.98
C ARG A 186 -8.34 -4.51 22.24
N LYS A 187 -8.75 -3.63 23.13
CA LYS A 187 -8.19 -3.45 24.47
C LYS A 187 -9.10 -4.19 25.45
N LEU A 188 -8.80 -5.46 25.69
CA LEU A 188 -9.61 -6.32 26.55
C LEU A 188 -9.66 -5.77 27.97
N PRO A 189 -10.78 -5.98 28.71
CA PRO A 189 -11.93 -6.77 28.27
C PRO A 189 -12.97 -6.02 27.43
N ARG A 190 -13.11 -4.67 27.51
CA ARG A 190 -14.32 -3.94 27.09
C ARG A 190 -14.08 -2.71 26.23
N THR A 191 -12.82 -2.35 25.93
CA THR A 191 -12.50 -1.14 25.18
C THR A 191 -12.10 -1.49 23.75
N LEU A 192 -12.68 -0.78 22.77
CA LEU A 192 -12.27 -0.83 21.38
C LEU A 192 -11.54 0.46 21.01
N GLU A 193 -10.28 0.37 20.61
CA GLU A 193 -9.49 1.51 20.16
C GLU A 193 -9.53 1.59 18.62
N ILE A 194 -9.99 2.74 18.11
CA ILE A 194 -10.00 3.08 16.69
C ILE A 194 -8.91 4.13 16.48
N ASN A 195 -7.87 3.78 15.74
CA ASN A 195 -6.81 4.71 15.36
C ASN A 195 -7.07 5.17 13.93
N VAL A 196 -7.25 6.47 13.73
CA VAL A 196 -7.47 7.06 12.41
C VAL A 196 -6.29 7.93 12.01
N GLN A 197 -6.05 8.00 10.72
CA GLN A 197 -5.15 8.97 10.11
C GLN A 197 -5.96 9.77 9.10
N GLU A 198 -6.05 11.06 9.32
CA GLU A 198 -6.79 11.96 8.43
C GLU A 198 -5.96 12.40 7.23
N ARG A 199 -6.64 12.69 6.13
CA ARG A 199 -6.11 13.38 4.96
C ARG A 199 -6.21 14.88 5.19
N THR A 200 -5.23 15.61 4.69
CA THR A 200 -5.24 17.08 4.71
C THR A 200 -5.40 17.60 3.30
N VAL A 201 -6.22 18.66 3.15
CA VAL A 201 -6.32 19.39 1.89
C VAL A 201 -4.96 20.01 1.57
N ALA A 202 -4.40 19.68 0.42
CA ALA A 202 -3.12 20.19 -0.05
C ALA A 202 -3.30 21.26 -1.12
N TYR A 203 -4.24 21.04 -2.03
CA TYR A 203 -4.51 21.90 -3.18
C TYR A 203 -6.00 21.99 -3.47
N GLN A 204 -6.36 22.99 -4.26
CA GLN A 204 -7.70 23.12 -4.83
C GLN A 204 -7.62 23.24 -6.34
N ILE A 205 -8.59 22.66 -7.03
CA ILE A 205 -8.78 22.74 -8.48
C ILE A 205 -10.07 23.54 -8.70
N LYS A 206 -10.01 24.65 -9.42
CA LYS A 206 -11.21 25.44 -9.74
C LYS A 206 -11.95 24.76 -10.90
N VAL A 207 -13.21 24.44 -10.68
CA VAL A 207 -14.19 24.06 -11.70
C VAL A 207 -15.24 25.17 -11.80
N ILE A 208 -16.09 25.16 -12.81
CA ILE A 208 -16.99 26.30 -13.19
C ILE A 208 -17.46 27.15 -11.97
N ASN A 209 -18.20 26.55 -11.03
CA ASN A 209 -18.77 27.22 -9.86
C ASN A 209 -18.35 26.63 -8.52
N SER A 210 -17.31 25.78 -8.50
CA SER A 210 -16.90 25.03 -7.32
C SER A 210 -15.39 24.88 -7.26
N TYR A 211 -14.89 24.41 -6.13
CA TYR A 211 -13.50 24.05 -5.89
C TYR A 211 -13.44 22.58 -5.49
N VAL A 212 -12.64 21.81 -6.17
CA VAL A 212 -12.35 20.42 -5.82
C VAL A 212 -11.12 20.43 -4.92
N LEU A 213 -11.30 20.02 -3.67
CA LEU A 213 -10.23 19.96 -2.67
C LEU A 213 -9.55 18.61 -2.74
N VAL A 214 -8.25 18.60 -2.95
CA VAL A 214 -7.45 17.37 -3.11
C VAL A 214 -6.31 17.30 -2.11
N ASP A 215 -5.93 16.05 -1.74
CA ASP A 215 -4.76 15.81 -0.91
C ASP A 215 -3.48 15.65 -1.74
N PHE A 216 -2.34 15.42 -1.07
CA PHE A 216 -1.03 15.19 -1.71
C PHE A 216 -0.97 13.94 -2.60
N GLN A 217 -1.92 13.03 -2.46
CA GLN A 217 -1.99 11.78 -3.24
C GLN A 217 -2.97 11.88 -4.42
N GLY A 218 -3.64 13.03 -4.58
CA GLY A 218 -4.64 13.26 -5.60
C GLY A 218 -6.02 12.67 -5.30
N TYR A 219 -6.32 12.38 -4.02
CA TYR A 219 -7.67 12.01 -3.61
C TYR A 219 -8.54 13.26 -3.44
N ILE A 220 -9.73 13.20 -3.99
CA ILE A 220 -10.75 14.26 -3.88
C ILE A 220 -11.41 14.12 -2.52
N LEU A 221 -11.21 15.12 -1.67
CA LEU A 221 -11.74 15.14 -0.31
C LEU A 221 -13.12 15.73 -0.26
N GLU A 222 -13.34 16.81 -1.03
CA GLU A 222 -14.59 17.56 -1.04
C GLU A 222 -14.73 18.36 -2.34
N VAL A 223 -15.94 18.49 -2.82
CA VAL A 223 -16.33 19.48 -3.84
C VAL A 223 -17.06 20.61 -3.11
N SER A 224 -16.41 21.76 -2.96
CA SER A 224 -16.85 22.89 -2.15
C SER A 224 -17.24 24.09 -3.01
N SER A 225 -18.26 24.82 -2.61
CA SER A 225 -18.60 26.12 -3.23
C SER A 225 -17.66 27.25 -2.79
N LYS A 226 -16.83 27.04 -1.78
CA LYS A 226 -15.90 28.02 -1.23
C LYS A 226 -14.45 27.58 -1.46
N ALA A 227 -13.61 28.54 -1.82
CA ALA A 227 -12.17 28.31 -1.93
C ALA A 227 -11.54 28.01 -0.56
N ALA A 228 -10.64 27.06 -0.52
CA ALA A 228 -9.80 26.80 0.65
C ALA A 228 -8.55 27.71 0.65
N LYS A 229 -7.90 27.81 1.81
CA LYS A 229 -6.63 28.57 1.95
C LYS A 229 -5.42 27.73 1.56
N VAL A 230 -5.47 27.12 0.37
CA VAL A 230 -4.41 26.30 -0.21
C VAL A 230 -4.13 26.74 -1.63
N PRO A 231 -2.95 26.47 -2.20
CA PRO A 231 -2.65 26.81 -3.58
C PRO A 231 -3.64 26.18 -4.56
N GLN A 232 -4.02 26.94 -5.58
CA GLN A 232 -4.86 26.46 -6.68
C GLN A 232 -3.99 25.83 -7.77
N ILE A 233 -4.45 24.74 -8.35
CA ILE A 233 -3.81 24.13 -9.53
C ILE A 233 -4.79 24.26 -10.71
N GLU A 234 -4.27 24.68 -11.86
CA GLU A 234 -4.99 24.73 -13.14
C GLU A 234 -4.25 23.88 -14.18
N GLY A 235 -4.98 23.36 -15.17
CA GLY A 235 -4.42 22.57 -16.26
C GLY A 235 -4.53 21.07 -16.08
N PHE A 236 -5.28 20.60 -15.09
CA PHE A 236 -5.61 19.19 -14.96
C PHE A 236 -6.63 18.75 -16.03
N LYS A 237 -6.50 17.50 -16.47
CA LYS A 237 -7.27 16.89 -17.56
C LYS A 237 -8.36 15.93 -17.07
N THR A 238 -8.42 15.66 -15.77
CA THR A 238 -9.43 14.75 -15.18
C THR A 238 -10.83 15.23 -15.58
N ASN A 239 -11.64 14.31 -16.11
CA ASN A 239 -13.00 14.62 -16.52
C ASN A 239 -13.81 15.11 -15.30
N GLN A 240 -14.54 16.22 -15.49
CA GLN A 240 -15.34 16.84 -14.43
C GLN A 240 -16.40 15.89 -13.85
N ASP A 241 -16.97 14.99 -14.67
CA ASP A 241 -17.97 14.00 -14.24
C ASP A 241 -17.40 12.96 -13.26
N THR A 242 -16.08 12.82 -13.21
CA THR A 242 -15.38 11.88 -12.29
C THR A 242 -14.84 12.55 -11.04
N LEU A 243 -15.03 13.87 -10.89
CA LEU A 243 -14.60 14.64 -9.72
C LEU A 243 -15.55 14.44 -8.54
N LEU A 244 -15.60 13.21 -8.02
CA LEU A 244 -16.47 12.83 -6.91
C LEU A 244 -15.64 12.62 -5.63
N ASN A 245 -16.25 12.91 -4.48
CA ASN A 245 -15.63 12.71 -3.17
C ASN A 245 -15.14 11.27 -2.99
N GLY A 246 -13.93 11.09 -2.49
CA GLY A 246 -13.29 9.79 -2.30
C GLY A 246 -12.62 9.21 -3.56
N HIS A 247 -12.89 9.76 -4.73
CA HIS A 247 -12.23 9.35 -5.97
C HIS A 247 -10.83 9.95 -6.08
N ARG A 248 -10.05 9.42 -7.00
CA ARG A 248 -8.71 9.90 -7.29
C ARG A 248 -8.66 10.56 -8.65
N LEU A 249 -7.82 11.56 -8.81
CA LEU A 249 -7.53 12.16 -10.10
C LEU A 249 -7.03 11.12 -11.11
N SER A 250 -7.09 11.45 -12.40
CA SER A 250 -6.54 10.59 -13.47
C SER A 250 -5.05 10.32 -13.26
N ASN A 251 -4.53 9.23 -13.82
CA ASN A 251 -3.10 8.91 -13.69
C ASN A 251 -2.22 10.01 -14.29
N GLU A 252 -2.65 10.66 -15.36
CA GLU A 252 -1.93 11.75 -16.00
C GLU A 252 -1.83 12.98 -15.07
N ASP A 253 -2.93 13.33 -14.42
CA ASP A 253 -2.96 14.42 -13.45
C ASP A 253 -2.19 14.10 -12.17
N ILE A 254 -2.10 12.83 -11.79
CA ILE A 254 -1.27 12.40 -10.66
C ILE A 254 0.22 12.58 -10.97
N GLU A 255 0.67 12.31 -12.19
CA GLU A 255 2.07 12.60 -12.58
C GLU A 255 2.34 14.10 -12.56
N SER A 256 1.40 14.91 -13.06
CA SER A 256 1.48 16.37 -12.96
C SER A 256 1.52 16.84 -11.50
N LEU A 257 0.68 16.26 -10.64
CA LEU A 257 0.66 16.56 -9.20
C LEU A 257 2.00 16.22 -8.53
N ARG A 258 2.64 15.11 -8.89
CA ARG A 258 3.99 14.78 -8.37
C ARG A 258 5.00 15.85 -8.70
N THR A 259 4.93 16.41 -9.90
CA THR A 259 5.80 17.53 -10.30
C THR A 259 5.48 18.78 -9.49
N VAL A 260 4.20 19.10 -9.30
CA VAL A 260 3.78 20.21 -8.43
C VAL A 260 4.30 20.03 -6.99
N LEU A 261 4.26 18.82 -6.45
CA LEU A 261 4.81 18.53 -5.11
C LEU A 261 6.32 18.83 -5.04
N ARG A 262 7.09 18.43 -6.06
CA ARG A 262 8.53 18.76 -6.13
C ARG A 262 8.78 20.27 -6.23
N ILE A 263 7.98 20.97 -7.03
CA ILE A 263 8.04 22.44 -7.14
C ILE A 263 7.77 23.08 -5.77
N MET A 264 6.72 22.66 -5.07
CA MET A 264 6.35 23.21 -3.76
C MET A 264 7.35 22.87 -2.66
N GLU A 265 7.94 21.67 -2.68
CA GLU A 265 9.01 21.28 -1.78
C GLU A 265 10.26 22.14 -1.99
N THR A 266 10.67 22.33 -3.24
CA THR A 266 11.81 23.21 -3.58
C THR A 266 11.51 24.65 -3.20
N ALA A 267 10.30 25.15 -3.51
CA ALA A 267 9.85 26.49 -3.13
C ALA A 267 9.86 26.69 -1.59
N LYS A 268 9.52 25.65 -0.83
CA LYS A 268 9.59 25.69 0.64
C LYS A 268 11.03 25.84 1.11
N ASN A 269 11.97 25.09 0.51
CA ASN A 269 13.38 25.14 0.87
C ASN A 269 14.02 26.51 0.53
N SER A 270 13.61 27.13 -0.57
CA SER A 270 14.06 28.50 -0.96
C SER A 270 13.23 29.63 -0.31
N GLY A 271 12.22 29.30 0.53
CA GLY A 271 11.41 30.30 1.23
C GLY A 271 10.36 31.00 0.36
N VAL A 272 10.02 30.48 -0.82
CA VAL A 272 9.08 31.08 -1.79
C VAL A 272 7.66 30.47 -1.67
N ALA A 273 7.52 29.30 -1.04
CA ALA A 273 6.26 28.55 -1.05
C ALA A 273 5.02 29.33 -0.55
N ASN A 274 5.20 30.18 0.47
CA ASN A 274 4.10 30.97 1.04
C ASN A 274 3.60 32.09 0.12
N SER A 275 4.34 32.43 -0.92
CA SER A 275 3.98 33.40 -1.94
C SER A 275 3.14 32.80 -3.05
N ILE A 276 3.26 31.49 -3.27
CA ILE A 276 2.58 30.76 -4.35
C ILE A 276 1.10 30.60 -4.01
N SER A 277 0.24 31.24 -4.78
CA SER A 277 -1.22 31.14 -4.66
C SER A 277 -1.85 30.23 -5.71
N LYS A 278 -1.21 30.14 -6.89
CA LYS A 278 -1.68 29.31 -8.00
C LYS A 278 -0.52 28.75 -8.81
N ILE A 279 -0.69 27.55 -9.32
CA ILE A 279 0.20 26.88 -10.25
C ILE A 279 -0.60 26.50 -11.48
N THR A 280 -0.22 27.03 -12.65
CA THR A 280 -0.82 26.68 -13.93
C THR A 280 0.10 25.72 -14.68
N ILE A 281 -0.46 24.65 -15.20
CA ILE A 281 0.24 23.60 -15.96
C ILE A 281 -0.22 23.71 -17.41
N THR A 282 0.72 23.90 -18.34
CA THR A 282 0.45 23.94 -19.79
C THR A 282 1.57 23.18 -20.49
N ASP A 283 1.28 22.07 -21.15
CA ASP A 283 2.24 21.28 -21.92
C ASP A 283 3.56 20.99 -21.19
N ASN A 284 3.47 20.57 -19.92
CA ASN A 284 4.60 20.33 -19.00
C ASN A 284 5.42 21.57 -18.63
N GLU A 285 4.94 22.75 -18.90
CA GLU A 285 5.45 24.01 -18.36
C GLU A 285 4.62 24.48 -17.17
N PHE A 286 5.29 25.14 -16.23
CA PHE A 286 4.69 25.59 -14.98
C PHE A 286 4.80 27.11 -14.85
N VAL A 287 3.68 27.74 -14.52
CA VAL A 287 3.61 29.16 -14.22
C VAL A 287 3.10 29.33 -12.79
N LEU A 288 3.78 30.11 -11.99
CA LEU A 288 3.47 30.36 -10.59
C LEU A 288 2.89 31.75 -10.43
N GLU A 289 1.69 31.86 -9.85
CA GLU A 289 1.12 33.14 -9.44
C GLU A 289 1.52 33.43 -7.99
N LEU A 290 2.23 34.52 -7.79
CA LEU A 290 2.73 35.00 -6.50
C LEU A 290 1.88 36.19 -6.08
N LYS A 291 0.63 35.88 -5.64
CA LYS A 291 -0.42 36.87 -5.43
C LYS A 291 -0.04 37.98 -4.42
N LYS A 292 0.65 37.60 -3.34
CA LYS A 292 1.04 38.58 -2.30
C LYS A 292 2.05 39.61 -2.82
N GLU A 293 2.89 39.20 -3.75
CA GLU A 293 3.93 40.00 -4.35
C GLU A 293 3.49 40.67 -5.67
N ASN A 294 2.23 40.44 -6.11
CA ASN A 294 1.69 40.87 -7.40
C ASN A 294 2.60 40.49 -8.58
N LYS A 295 3.11 39.25 -8.59
CA LYS A 295 4.02 38.77 -9.62
C LYS A 295 3.57 37.42 -10.18
N ILE A 296 3.97 37.18 -11.43
CA ILE A 296 3.80 35.89 -12.12
C ILE A 296 5.19 35.39 -12.49
N ALA A 297 5.55 34.18 -12.07
CA ALA A 297 6.83 33.56 -12.40
C ALA A 297 6.64 32.46 -13.44
N TYR A 298 7.28 32.61 -14.58
CA TYR A 298 7.35 31.60 -15.64
C TYR A 298 8.51 30.66 -15.30
N LEU A 299 8.16 29.51 -14.72
CA LEU A 299 9.12 28.50 -14.27
C LEU A 299 9.63 27.65 -15.44
N GLY A 300 8.78 27.44 -16.49
CA GLY A 300 9.03 26.49 -17.57
C GLY A 300 8.90 25.05 -17.10
N ASN A 301 9.74 24.17 -17.62
CA ASN A 301 9.76 22.76 -17.21
C ASN A 301 10.31 22.58 -15.78
N ALA A 302 10.14 21.38 -15.22
CA ALA A 302 10.56 21.09 -13.84
C ALA A 302 12.03 20.62 -13.74
N THR A 303 12.94 21.20 -14.55
CA THR A 303 14.39 21.01 -14.44
C THR A 303 15.00 22.14 -13.62
N ASP A 304 16.15 21.88 -12.99
CA ASP A 304 16.93 22.87 -12.23
C ASP A 304 16.11 23.70 -11.21
N LEU A 305 15.10 23.07 -10.62
CA LEU A 305 14.11 23.72 -9.75
C LEU A 305 14.77 24.55 -8.63
N THR A 306 15.84 24.04 -8.04
CA THR A 306 16.55 24.75 -6.95
C THR A 306 17.07 26.09 -7.42
N SER A 307 17.86 26.11 -8.51
CA SER A 307 18.40 27.35 -9.06
C SER A 307 17.30 28.32 -9.48
N ARG A 308 16.23 27.82 -10.12
CA ARG A 308 15.10 28.64 -10.55
C ARG A 308 14.37 29.27 -9.36
N MET A 309 14.13 28.51 -8.29
CA MET A 309 13.51 29.03 -7.07
C MET A 309 14.39 30.04 -6.34
N ASP A 310 15.68 29.84 -6.32
CA ASP A 310 16.63 30.77 -5.72
C ASP A 310 16.67 32.10 -6.50
N TYR A 311 16.63 32.05 -7.84
CA TYR A 311 16.50 33.26 -8.66
C TYR A 311 15.14 33.96 -8.44
N ILE A 312 14.05 33.23 -8.35
CA ILE A 312 12.74 33.81 -8.01
C ILE A 312 12.85 34.52 -6.66
N LYS A 313 13.47 33.90 -5.66
CA LYS A 313 13.64 34.50 -4.33
C LYS A 313 14.47 35.80 -4.38
N ILE A 314 15.60 35.80 -5.09
CA ILE A 314 16.45 36.98 -5.29
C ILE A 314 15.63 38.11 -5.94
N ILE A 315 14.87 37.82 -7.01
CA ILE A 315 14.06 38.81 -7.71
C ILE A 315 12.94 39.32 -6.80
N LEU A 316 12.28 38.47 -6.03
CA LEU A 316 11.25 38.89 -5.08
C LEU A 316 11.81 39.86 -4.03
N ASP A 317 13.05 39.62 -3.59
CA ASP A 317 13.69 40.48 -2.58
C ASP A 317 14.18 41.81 -3.18
N SER A 318 14.63 41.82 -4.44
CA SER A 318 15.11 43.03 -5.14
C SER A 318 13.97 43.90 -5.66
N GLU A 319 12.86 43.30 -6.10
CA GLU A 319 11.75 43.97 -6.76
C GLU A 319 10.53 44.11 -5.83
N LYS A 320 10.75 44.38 -4.54
CA LYS A 320 9.66 44.57 -3.57
C LYS A 320 8.79 45.75 -3.95
N GLY A 321 7.46 45.53 -3.98
CA GLY A 321 6.46 46.55 -4.31
C GLY A 321 6.19 46.71 -5.82
N ASN A 322 7.06 46.23 -6.69
CA ASN A 322 6.84 46.26 -8.13
C ASN A 322 5.94 45.11 -8.60
N THR A 323 5.05 45.39 -9.56
CA THR A 323 4.18 44.38 -10.20
C THR A 323 4.80 43.96 -11.52
N GLY A 324 4.76 42.64 -11.82
CA GLY A 324 5.33 42.20 -13.11
C GLY A 324 5.54 40.68 -13.24
N LYS A 325 6.37 40.34 -14.19
CA LYS A 325 6.65 38.97 -14.59
C LYS A 325 8.11 38.60 -14.37
N ILE A 326 8.31 37.44 -13.77
CA ILE A 326 9.63 36.83 -13.52
C ILE A 326 9.84 35.73 -14.55
N PHE A 327 10.96 35.74 -15.25
CA PHE A 327 11.29 34.73 -16.24
C PHE A 327 12.52 33.94 -15.78
N VAL A 328 12.31 32.68 -15.43
CA VAL A 328 13.35 31.70 -15.05
C VAL A 328 13.29 30.43 -15.92
N ASN A 329 12.47 30.46 -16.97
CA ASN A 329 12.13 29.31 -17.82
C ASN A 329 13.20 28.95 -18.88
N GLY A 330 14.24 29.75 -19.02
CA GLY A 330 15.33 29.44 -19.96
C GLY A 330 16.35 28.44 -19.38
N ASP A 331 17.33 28.03 -20.22
CA ASP A 331 18.41 27.13 -19.82
C ASP A 331 19.52 27.93 -19.13
N ILE A 332 19.50 27.92 -17.81
CA ILE A 332 20.44 28.63 -16.94
C ILE A 332 21.86 28.12 -17.17
N ASN A 333 22.03 26.82 -17.44
CA ASN A 333 23.34 26.21 -17.68
C ASN A 333 23.96 26.63 -19.02
N ASN A 334 23.13 27.03 -20.00
CA ASN A 334 23.52 27.50 -21.31
C ASN A 334 23.46 29.03 -21.43
N GLY A 335 23.63 29.76 -20.34
CA GLY A 335 23.80 31.21 -20.35
C GLY A 335 22.52 32.02 -20.30
N PHE A 336 21.36 31.41 -20.13
CA PHE A 336 20.13 32.17 -19.86
C PHE A 336 20.24 32.90 -18.52
N LYS A 337 19.96 34.21 -18.54
CA LYS A 337 19.95 35.05 -17.34
C LYS A 337 18.52 35.29 -16.93
N PRO A 338 18.07 34.81 -15.75
CA PRO A 338 16.77 35.13 -15.19
C PRO A 338 16.56 36.64 -15.07
N TYR A 339 15.36 37.11 -15.37
CA TYR A 339 15.07 38.54 -15.36
C TYR A 339 13.64 38.84 -14.89
N PHE A 340 13.42 40.06 -14.44
CA PHE A 340 12.12 40.63 -14.11
C PHE A 340 11.71 41.61 -15.21
N ARG A 341 10.41 41.58 -15.56
CA ARG A 341 9.78 42.55 -16.43
C ARG A 341 8.66 43.23 -15.66
N GLU A 342 8.83 44.48 -15.37
CA GLU A 342 7.81 45.31 -14.72
C GLU A 342 6.58 45.47 -15.64
N GLU A 343 5.37 45.34 -15.08
CA GLU A 343 4.11 45.69 -15.73
C GLU A 343 3.63 47.02 -15.15
N LYS A 344 3.71 48.08 -15.95
CA LYS A 344 3.13 49.36 -15.58
C LYS A 344 1.62 49.24 -15.54
N ASN A 345 1.01 49.62 -14.42
CA ASN A 345 -0.44 49.75 -14.33
C ASN A 345 -0.86 50.89 -15.29
N GLU A 346 -1.38 50.55 -16.47
CA GLU A 346 -1.99 51.55 -17.40
C GLU A 346 -3.32 52.09 -16.89
N GLY A 347 -3.53 52.19 -15.59
CA GLY A 347 -4.82 52.53 -14.96
C GLY A 347 -4.89 53.86 -14.18
N SER A 348 -3.85 54.72 -14.22
CA SER A 348 -3.91 55.98 -13.43
C SER A 348 -3.87 57.27 -14.21
N ASN A 349 -4.04 57.25 -15.53
CA ASN A 349 -4.15 58.48 -16.33
C ASN A 349 -5.54 58.62 -17.00
N ALA A 350 -6.59 58.61 -16.22
CA ALA A 350 -7.90 59.17 -16.62
C ALA A 350 -8.33 60.17 -15.53
N LYS A 351 -7.84 61.37 -15.65
CA LYS A 351 -8.46 62.53 -15.01
C LYS A 351 -9.24 63.30 -16.08
#